data_0f84f73d2567642320b8e9e16affebef
#
_entry.id   0f84f73d2567642320b8e9e16affebef
#
_cell.length_a   1.000
_cell.length_b   1.000
_cell.length_c   1.000
_cell.angle_alpha   90.00
_cell.angle_beta   90.00
_cell.angle_gamma   90.00
#
_symmetry.space_group_name_H-M   'P 1'
#
loop_
_entity.id
_entity.type
_entity.pdbx_description
1 polymer ?
#
loop_
_entity_poly.entity_id
_entity_poly.type
_entity_poly.pdbx_seq_one_letter_code
_entity_poly.pdbx_strand_id
1 'polypeptide(L)'
;MLLSMSATVVSADVDISLSANPSSAEASPDEAAEYNILVRNTGDDDAAVSLSTQQGNDCNGFTSTLETTFVQVGSQSSEQVTLTVTVTDQASGECETTVNAQGQVSGGAPGTPSNADVTVVTTAGDGGGLYSVSLSTDESTTKNYDGEDNEVTWDVDVENNGEQQANVQLEMTSDSDCESDELSATVDPSVLQLEPEDQQE
;
A
#
# COMPACT_ATOMS: atom_id res chain seq x y z
N MET A 1 -63.86 -28.60 20.82
CA MET A 1 -62.49 -29.05 20.52
C MET A 1 -61.77 -27.84 19.91
N LEU A 2 -60.99 -27.11 20.75
CA LEU A 2 -60.18 -25.95 20.25
C LEU A 2 -58.89 -26.51 19.66
N LEU A 3 -58.66 -26.28 18.34
CA LEU A 3 -57.41 -26.56 17.71
C LEU A 3 -56.44 -25.38 18.02
N SER A 4 -55.46 -25.65 18.86
CA SER A 4 -54.39 -24.70 19.10
C SER A 4 -53.39 -24.80 17.93
N MET A 5 -53.37 -23.81 17.03
CA MET A 5 -52.32 -23.66 16.04
C MET A 5 -51.12 -22.95 16.72
N SER A 6 -50.06 -23.71 16.98
CA SER A 6 -48.76 -23.12 17.35
C SER A 6 -48.13 -22.60 16.06
N ALA A 7 -48.02 -21.28 15.93
CA ALA A 7 -47.17 -20.65 14.92
C ALA A 7 -45.70 -20.83 15.35
N THR A 8 -44.93 -21.60 14.62
CA THR A 8 -43.47 -21.59 14.73
C THR A 8 -42.99 -20.31 14.08
N VAL A 9 -42.38 -19.44 14.87
CA VAL A 9 -41.64 -18.30 14.33
C VAL A 9 -40.36 -18.87 13.71
N VAL A 10 -40.32 -18.91 12.39
CA VAL A 10 -39.04 -19.16 11.68
C VAL A 10 -38.24 -17.89 11.83
N SER A 11 -37.12 -17.96 12.56
CA SER A 11 -36.15 -16.86 12.63
C SER A 11 -35.40 -16.84 11.29
N ALA A 12 -35.43 -15.73 10.60
CA ALA A 12 -34.65 -15.52 9.43
C ALA A 12 -33.14 -15.50 9.82
N ASP A 13 -32.31 -16.24 9.12
CA ASP A 13 -30.90 -16.44 9.41
C ASP A 13 -30.03 -16.01 8.24
N VAL A 14 -29.19 -15.02 8.51
CA VAL A 14 -28.15 -14.52 7.60
C VAL A 14 -26.82 -14.67 8.31
N ASP A 15 -25.86 -15.31 7.64
CA ASP A 15 -24.50 -15.51 8.16
C ASP A 15 -23.49 -15.09 7.09
N ILE A 16 -22.87 -13.91 7.31
CA ILE A 16 -21.95 -13.28 6.36
C ILE A 16 -20.50 -13.57 6.78
N SER A 17 -19.69 -13.91 5.78
CA SER A 17 -18.24 -13.97 5.89
C SER A 17 -17.58 -13.23 4.73
N LEU A 18 -16.39 -12.67 5.00
CA LEU A 18 -15.55 -12.00 4.00
C LEU A 18 -14.24 -12.76 3.82
N SER A 19 -13.74 -12.74 2.60
CA SER A 19 -12.37 -13.11 2.30
C SER A 19 -11.82 -12.22 1.19
N ALA A 20 -10.51 -12.00 1.16
CA ALA A 20 -9.82 -11.19 0.16
C ALA A 20 -8.81 -12.02 -0.63
N ASN A 21 -8.69 -11.75 -1.93
CA ASN A 21 -7.68 -12.35 -2.79
C ASN A 21 -7.18 -11.32 -3.83
N PRO A 22 -5.88 -10.95 -3.80
CA PRO A 22 -4.89 -11.33 -2.77
C PRO A 22 -5.22 -10.72 -1.40
N SER A 23 -4.53 -11.14 -0.33
CA SER A 23 -4.62 -10.52 1.00
C SER A 23 -3.58 -9.41 1.20
N SER A 24 -2.56 -9.37 0.32
CA SER A 24 -1.57 -8.30 0.27
C SER A 24 -1.13 -8.07 -1.17
N ALA A 25 -0.79 -6.83 -1.50
CA ALA A 25 -0.25 -6.44 -2.79
C ALA A 25 0.66 -5.22 -2.63
N GLU A 26 1.55 -5.05 -3.59
CA GLU A 26 2.40 -3.88 -3.74
C GLU A 26 1.88 -3.05 -4.92
N ALA A 27 1.97 -1.73 -4.81
CA ALA A 27 1.68 -0.82 -5.90
C ALA A 27 2.65 0.37 -5.84
N SER A 28 3.13 0.78 -7.01
CA SER A 28 3.99 1.95 -7.17
C SER A 28 3.20 3.25 -6.96
N PRO A 29 3.87 4.39 -6.72
CA PRO A 29 3.22 5.70 -6.75
C PRO A 29 2.39 5.92 -8.02
N ASP A 30 1.22 6.51 -7.86
CA ASP A 30 0.20 6.77 -8.89
C ASP A 30 -0.43 5.49 -9.51
N GLU A 31 -0.11 4.31 -8.96
CA GLU A 31 -0.74 3.05 -9.28
C GLU A 31 -1.74 2.61 -8.20
N ALA A 32 -2.45 1.52 -8.47
CA ALA A 32 -3.44 0.96 -7.56
C ALA A 32 -3.26 -0.55 -7.41
N ALA A 33 -3.40 -1.01 -6.16
CA ALA A 33 -3.59 -2.41 -5.85
C ALA A 33 -5.07 -2.76 -5.87
N GLU A 34 -5.43 -3.87 -6.51
CA GLU A 34 -6.79 -4.38 -6.58
C GLU A 34 -6.94 -5.67 -5.77
N TYR A 35 -8.02 -5.73 -4.99
CA TYR A 35 -8.37 -6.87 -4.16
C TYR A 35 -9.78 -7.33 -4.48
N ASN A 36 -9.94 -8.63 -4.73
CA ASN A 36 -11.24 -9.24 -4.88
C ASN A 36 -11.78 -9.65 -3.50
N ILE A 37 -12.79 -8.95 -3.03
CA ILE A 37 -13.47 -9.22 -1.77
C ILE A 37 -14.66 -10.15 -2.06
N LEU A 38 -14.59 -11.38 -1.59
CA LEU A 38 -15.68 -12.34 -1.69
C LEU A 38 -16.58 -12.19 -0.47
N VAL A 39 -17.82 -11.78 -0.71
CA VAL A 39 -18.90 -11.70 0.30
C VAL A 39 -19.70 -12.98 0.20
N ARG A 40 -19.68 -13.81 1.22
CA ARG A 40 -20.39 -15.08 1.27
C ARG A 40 -21.47 -15.05 2.33
N ASN A 41 -22.65 -15.51 1.94
CA ASN A 41 -23.77 -15.76 2.84
C ASN A 41 -23.95 -17.27 3.02
N THR A 42 -23.73 -17.77 4.24
CA THR A 42 -23.94 -19.17 4.61
C THR A 42 -25.26 -19.40 5.35
N GLY A 43 -26.06 -18.34 5.53
CA GLY A 43 -27.41 -18.42 6.08
C GLY A 43 -28.44 -18.96 5.08
N ASP A 44 -29.62 -19.28 5.59
CA ASP A 44 -30.71 -19.87 4.81
C ASP A 44 -31.60 -18.82 4.11
N ASP A 45 -31.42 -17.55 4.43
CA ASP A 45 -32.16 -16.43 3.84
C ASP A 45 -31.25 -15.52 2.99
N ASP A 46 -31.83 -14.84 1.99
CA ASP A 46 -31.15 -13.86 1.19
C ASP A 46 -30.72 -12.63 2.02
N ALA A 47 -29.51 -12.18 1.83
CA ALA A 47 -28.90 -11.07 2.56
C ALA A 47 -28.80 -9.79 1.72
N ALA A 48 -29.13 -8.68 2.32
CA ALA A 48 -28.75 -7.34 1.88
C ALA A 48 -27.52 -6.90 2.69
N VAL A 49 -26.36 -6.73 2.04
CA VAL A 49 -25.08 -6.49 2.70
C VAL A 49 -24.59 -5.08 2.39
N SER A 50 -24.35 -4.29 3.42
CA SER A 50 -23.69 -2.99 3.33
C SER A 50 -22.20 -3.16 3.59
N LEU A 51 -21.35 -2.52 2.78
CA LEU A 51 -19.91 -2.57 2.85
C LEU A 51 -19.34 -1.18 3.14
N SER A 52 -18.27 -1.13 3.91
CA SER A 52 -17.50 0.09 4.17
C SER A 52 -16.03 -0.24 4.35
N THR A 53 -15.15 0.74 4.11
CA THR A 53 -13.70 0.62 4.35
C THR A 53 -13.28 1.45 5.55
N GLN A 54 -12.25 0.98 6.24
CA GLN A 54 -11.54 1.71 7.27
C GLN A 54 -10.04 1.48 7.08
N GLN A 55 -9.27 2.56 7.01
CA GLN A 55 -7.82 2.50 6.93
C GLN A 55 -7.18 2.64 8.31
N GLY A 56 -6.02 2.02 8.49
CA GLY A 56 -5.16 2.19 9.67
C GLY A 56 -4.57 3.61 9.78
N ASN A 57 -3.89 3.86 10.88
CA ASN A 57 -3.31 5.19 11.15
C ASN A 57 -2.10 5.53 10.27
N ASP A 58 -1.42 4.53 9.74
CA ASP A 58 -0.17 4.67 8.97
C ASP A 58 -0.41 4.69 7.45
N CYS A 59 -1.66 4.98 7.03
CA CYS A 59 -2.09 4.99 5.63
C CYS A 59 -1.96 6.37 4.96
N ASN A 60 -0.99 7.18 5.34
CA ASN A 60 -0.77 8.45 4.66
C ASN A 60 -0.34 8.20 3.19
N GLY A 61 -1.01 8.87 2.25
CA GLY A 61 -0.75 8.66 0.82
C GLY A 61 -1.49 7.47 0.20
N PHE A 62 -2.30 6.74 0.96
CA PHE A 62 -3.15 5.67 0.44
C PHE A 62 -4.62 6.09 0.44
N THR A 63 -5.35 5.70 -0.61
CA THR A 63 -6.79 5.96 -0.72
C THR A 63 -7.51 4.68 -1.12
N SER A 64 -8.49 4.25 -0.32
CA SER A 64 -9.28 3.04 -0.59
C SER A 64 -10.66 3.35 -1.15
N THR A 65 -11.09 2.59 -2.16
CA THR A 65 -12.40 2.72 -2.80
C THR A 65 -12.99 1.34 -3.09
N LEU A 66 -14.25 1.11 -2.71
CA LEU A 66 -15.01 -0.06 -3.10
C LEU A 66 -15.77 0.23 -4.40
N GLU A 67 -15.81 -0.76 -5.31
CA GLU A 67 -16.64 -0.72 -6.53
C GLU A 67 -18.11 -0.47 -6.21
N THR A 68 -18.59 -1.09 -5.14
CA THR A 68 -19.94 -0.87 -4.58
C THR A 68 -19.92 -0.95 -3.07
N THR A 69 -20.78 -0.18 -2.42
CA THR A 69 -20.99 -0.21 -0.97
C THR A 69 -22.21 -1.04 -0.56
N PHE A 70 -22.87 -1.69 -1.52
CA PHE A 70 -24.05 -2.51 -1.27
C PHE A 70 -24.13 -3.67 -2.26
N VAL A 71 -24.35 -4.88 -1.73
CA VAL A 71 -24.59 -6.09 -2.54
C VAL A 71 -25.76 -6.91 -1.99
N GLN A 72 -26.45 -7.62 -2.88
CA GLN A 72 -27.42 -8.64 -2.49
C GLN A 72 -26.79 -10.02 -2.68
N VAL A 73 -26.78 -10.81 -1.62
CA VAL A 73 -26.18 -12.15 -1.63
C VAL A 73 -27.28 -13.16 -1.31
N GLY A 74 -27.60 -14.02 -2.26
CA GLY A 74 -28.60 -15.06 -2.07
C GLY A 74 -28.20 -16.03 -0.94
N SER A 75 -29.18 -16.80 -0.43
CA SER A 75 -28.88 -17.85 0.55
C SER A 75 -27.86 -18.84 -0.02
N GLN A 76 -26.91 -19.30 0.80
CA GLN A 76 -25.83 -20.24 0.44
C GLN A 76 -25.04 -19.82 -0.81
N SER A 77 -24.96 -18.51 -1.07
CA SER A 77 -24.33 -17.92 -2.27
C SER A 77 -23.19 -16.98 -1.91
N SER A 78 -22.51 -16.46 -2.94
CA SER A 78 -21.46 -15.45 -2.77
C SER A 78 -21.47 -14.46 -3.93
N GLU A 79 -21.05 -13.22 -3.62
CA GLU A 79 -20.84 -12.14 -4.56
C GLU A 79 -19.42 -11.58 -4.39
N GLN A 80 -18.86 -11.06 -5.48
CA GLN A 80 -17.51 -10.48 -5.49
C GLN A 80 -17.62 -8.97 -5.65
N VAL A 81 -16.79 -8.24 -4.88
CA VAL A 81 -16.67 -6.77 -4.93
C VAL A 81 -15.20 -6.44 -5.02
N THR A 82 -14.83 -5.51 -5.90
CA THR A 82 -13.46 -5.02 -6.01
C THR A 82 -13.21 -3.90 -4.99
N LEU A 83 -12.14 -4.05 -4.22
CA LEU A 83 -11.52 -2.98 -3.45
C LEU A 83 -10.28 -2.51 -4.20
N THR A 84 -10.20 -1.22 -4.46
CA THR A 84 -9.04 -0.57 -5.07
C THR A 84 -8.36 0.31 -4.04
N VAL A 85 -7.06 0.15 -3.86
CA VAL A 85 -6.22 1.00 -3.00
C VAL A 85 -5.20 1.70 -3.87
N THR A 86 -5.38 3.01 -4.05
CA THR A 86 -4.46 3.86 -4.82
C THR A 86 -3.34 4.35 -3.92
N VAL A 87 -2.12 4.29 -4.43
CA VAL A 87 -0.89 4.73 -3.77
C VAL A 87 -0.45 6.04 -4.42
N THR A 88 -0.19 7.08 -3.63
CA THR A 88 0.33 8.36 -4.12
C THR A 88 1.84 8.44 -3.93
N ASP A 89 2.48 9.43 -4.51
CA ASP A 89 3.91 9.74 -4.37
C ASP A 89 4.37 10.03 -2.91
N GLN A 90 3.42 10.26 -2.01
CA GLN A 90 3.69 10.51 -0.59
C GLN A 90 3.50 9.26 0.29
N ALA A 91 3.05 8.16 -0.30
CA ALA A 91 2.87 6.92 0.42
C ALA A 91 4.22 6.27 0.74
N SER A 92 4.34 5.69 1.91
CA SER A 92 5.51 4.91 2.31
C SER A 92 5.11 3.80 3.27
N GLY A 93 5.81 2.67 3.19
CA GLY A 93 5.56 1.53 4.06
C GLY A 93 4.27 0.80 3.72
N GLU A 94 3.58 0.30 4.73
CA GLU A 94 2.40 -0.55 4.60
C GLU A 94 1.15 0.16 5.11
N CYS A 95 0.03 -0.03 4.39
CA CYS A 95 -1.29 0.42 4.80
C CYS A 95 -2.23 -0.77 4.98
N GLU A 96 -2.79 -0.93 6.16
CA GLU A 96 -3.87 -1.86 6.42
C GLU A 96 -5.21 -1.23 6.08
N THR A 97 -5.97 -1.88 5.20
CA THR A 97 -7.34 -1.48 4.87
C THR A 97 -8.30 -2.60 5.27
N THR A 98 -9.21 -2.30 6.19
CA THR A 98 -10.25 -3.24 6.64
C THR A 98 -11.55 -2.95 5.90
N VAL A 99 -12.12 -3.97 5.27
CA VAL A 99 -13.47 -3.96 4.72
C VAL A 99 -14.41 -4.54 5.77
N ASN A 100 -15.43 -3.78 6.15
CA ASN A 100 -16.48 -4.18 7.08
C ASN A 100 -17.75 -4.46 6.30
N ALA A 101 -18.42 -5.56 6.63
CA ALA A 101 -19.72 -5.95 6.09
C ALA A 101 -20.77 -6.04 7.18
N GLN A 102 -21.96 -5.52 6.90
CA GLN A 102 -23.16 -5.73 7.72
C GLN A 102 -24.27 -6.30 6.86
N GLY A 103 -24.62 -7.56 7.10
CA GLY A 103 -25.68 -8.27 6.43
C GLY A 103 -27.00 -8.23 7.21
N GLN A 104 -28.09 -8.03 6.51
CA GLN A 104 -29.46 -8.10 7.04
C GLN A 104 -30.31 -8.93 6.09
N VAL A 105 -31.39 -9.54 6.61
CA VAL A 105 -32.32 -10.28 5.77
C VAL A 105 -32.94 -9.37 4.72
N SER A 106 -32.89 -9.80 3.45
CA SER A 106 -33.53 -9.08 2.36
C SER A 106 -35.03 -8.93 2.56
N GLY A 107 -35.58 -7.76 2.22
CA GLY A 107 -37.02 -7.51 2.37
C GLY A 107 -37.46 -7.04 3.76
N GLY A 108 -36.52 -6.80 4.69
CA GLY A 108 -36.82 -6.17 6.00
C GLY A 108 -37.51 -7.11 7.00
N ALA A 109 -37.38 -8.41 6.83
CA ALA A 109 -37.82 -9.36 7.86
C ALA A 109 -36.99 -9.15 9.14
N PRO A 110 -37.58 -9.31 10.33
CA PRO A 110 -36.86 -9.21 11.58
C PRO A 110 -35.84 -10.35 11.70
N GLY A 111 -34.57 -10.00 11.79
CA GLY A 111 -33.45 -10.91 11.97
C GLY A 111 -32.32 -10.22 12.71
N THR A 112 -31.37 -10.99 13.23
CA THR A 112 -30.15 -10.45 13.83
C THR A 112 -29.19 -10.11 12.71
N PRO A 113 -28.62 -8.85 12.66
CA PRO A 113 -27.59 -8.53 11.67
C PRO A 113 -26.36 -9.43 11.85
N SER A 114 -25.81 -9.91 10.71
CA SER A 114 -24.52 -10.59 10.68
C SER A 114 -23.43 -9.60 10.27
N ASN A 115 -22.32 -9.58 11.01
CA ASN A 115 -21.19 -8.70 10.72
C ASN A 115 -19.96 -9.54 10.42
N ALA A 116 -19.16 -9.09 9.47
CA ALA A 116 -17.89 -9.68 9.11
C ALA A 116 -16.90 -8.58 8.72
N ASP A 117 -15.61 -8.86 8.86
CA ASP A 117 -14.55 -7.99 8.38
C ASP A 117 -13.43 -8.80 7.72
N VAL A 118 -12.67 -8.14 6.86
CA VAL A 118 -11.44 -8.65 6.27
C VAL A 118 -10.46 -7.50 6.10
N THR A 119 -9.20 -7.74 6.45
CA THR A 119 -8.11 -6.77 6.29
C THR A 119 -7.20 -7.18 5.15
N VAL A 120 -6.83 -6.23 4.31
CA VAL A 120 -5.79 -6.36 3.28
C VAL A 120 -4.65 -5.41 3.59
N VAL A 121 -3.45 -5.75 3.13
CA VAL A 121 -2.25 -4.94 3.30
C VAL A 121 -1.77 -4.46 1.93
N THR A 122 -1.65 -3.15 1.77
CA THR A 122 -1.03 -2.55 0.59
C THR A 122 0.32 -1.99 0.98
N THR A 123 1.38 -2.45 0.33
CA THR A 123 2.73 -1.90 0.48
C THR A 123 2.94 -0.86 -0.61
N ALA A 124 3.37 0.34 -0.21
CA ALA A 124 3.93 1.27 -1.18
C ALA A 124 5.23 0.65 -1.69
N GLY A 125 5.22 0.24 -2.94
CA GLY A 125 6.43 -0.24 -3.61
C GLY A 125 7.49 0.85 -3.57
N ASP A 126 8.74 0.42 -3.56
CA ASP A 126 9.85 1.30 -3.93
C ASP A 126 9.74 1.67 -5.41
N GLY A 127 8.50 1.90 -5.86
CA GLY A 127 8.24 2.38 -7.18
C GLY A 127 9.24 3.46 -7.42
N GLY A 128 10.07 3.28 -8.38
CA GLY A 128 10.92 4.35 -8.84
C GLY A 128 10.00 5.53 -9.02
N GLY A 129 9.85 6.36 -7.97
CA GLY A 129 9.00 7.54 -8.04
C GLY A 129 9.38 8.26 -9.30
N LEU A 130 8.49 9.06 -9.89
CA LEU A 130 8.83 9.85 -11.09
C LEU A 130 10.29 10.33 -11.03
N TYR A 131 10.79 10.51 -9.81
CA TYR A 131 12.19 10.86 -9.50
C TYR A 131 12.69 9.99 -8.33
N SER A 132 13.53 9.03 -8.60
CA SER A 132 14.22 8.20 -7.59
C SER A 132 15.70 8.14 -7.92
N VAL A 133 16.55 8.56 -7.01
CA VAL A 133 17.99 8.58 -7.20
C VAL A 133 18.65 7.84 -6.03
N SER A 134 19.52 6.89 -6.36
CA SER A 134 20.39 6.23 -5.38
C SER A 134 21.86 6.61 -5.57
N LEU A 135 22.59 6.55 -4.49
CA LEU A 135 24.03 6.75 -4.45
C LEU A 135 24.68 5.49 -3.89
N SER A 136 25.69 4.98 -4.57
CA SER A 136 26.48 3.85 -4.10
C SER A 136 27.96 4.03 -4.41
N THR A 137 28.81 3.25 -3.79
CA THR A 137 30.24 3.16 -4.10
C THR A 137 30.71 1.74 -3.88
N ASP A 138 31.44 1.19 -4.82
CA ASP A 138 32.09 -0.11 -4.71
C ASP A 138 33.41 -0.04 -3.93
N GLU A 139 33.88 1.17 -3.65
CA GLU A 139 35.14 1.42 -2.96
C GLU A 139 34.97 1.39 -1.43
N SER A 140 36.11 1.25 -0.74
CA SER A 140 36.13 1.41 0.71
C SER A 140 35.70 2.83 1.11
N THR A 141 34.72 2.95 1.99
CA THR A 141 34.27 4.23 2.54
C THR A 141 35.35 4.94 3.39
N THR A 142 36.50 4.28 3.58
CA THR A 142 37.64 4.84 4.30
C THR A 142 38.93 4.62 3.50
N LYS A 143 39.60 5.67 3.12
CA LYS A 143 40.95 5.66 2.51
C LYS A 143 41.92 6.39 3.43
N ASN A 144 43.15 5.86 3.54
CA ASN A 144 44.19 6.51 4.32
C ASN A 144 45.01 7.43 3.42
N TYR A 145 45.21 8.66 3.88
CA TYR A 145 46.16 9.59 3.27
C TYR A 145 47.60 9.19 3.63
N ASP A 146 48.44 8.92 2.64
CA ASP A 146 49.83 8.48 2.85
C ASP A 146 50.87 9.64 2.78
N GLY A 147 50.40 10.83 2.43
CA GLY A 147 51.21 12.03 2.42
C GLY A 147 52.04 12.23 1.15
N GLU A 148 51.99 11.34 0.17
CA GLU A 148 52.69 11.48 -1.10
C GLU A 148 51.86 12.19 -2.16
N ASP A 149 50.56 11.84 -2.26
CA ASP A 149 49.59 12.53 -3.08
C ASP A 149 48.68 13.39 -2.20
N ASN A 150 48.56 14.67 -2.51
CA ASN A 150 47.75 15.61 -1.70
C ASN A 150 46.24 15.44 -1.91
N GLU A 151 45.80 14.33 -2.49
CA GLU A 151 44.42 14.10 -2.86
C GLU A 151 44.01 12.63 -2.65
N VAL A 152 42.78 12.41 -2.19
CA VAL A 152 42.16 11.12 -2.14
C VAL A 152 40.82 11.23 -2.87
N THR A 153 40.59 10.36 -3.86
CA THR A 153 39.38 10.35 -4.65
C THR A 153 38.49 9.11 -4.33
N TRP A 154 37.22 9.28 -4.42
CA TRP A 154 36.23 8.21 -4.41
C TRP A 154 35.36 8.33 -5.64
N ASP A 155 35.08 7.18 -6.27
CA ASP A 155 34.09 7.09 -7.32
C ASP A 155 32.74 6.76 -6.68
N VAL A 156 31.72 7.53 -7.03
CA VAL A 156 30.36 7.40 -6.50
C VAL A 156 29.40 7.22 -7.66
N ASP A 157 28.78 6.05 -7.71
CA ASP A 157 27.73 5.75 -8.66
C ASP A 157 26.45 6.49 -8.30
N VAL A 158 25.87 7.19 -9.27
CA VAL A 158 24.59 7.88 -9.16
C VAL A 158 23.62 7.25 -10.16
N GLU A 159 22.61 6.57 -9.67
CA GLU A 159 21.64 5.87 -10.48
C GLU A 159 20.25 6.53 -10.39
N ASN A 160 19.62 6.76 -11.54
CA ASN A 160 18.22 7.18 -11.61
C ASN A 160 17.34 5.95 -11.74
N ASN A 161 16.73 5.53 -10.64
CA ASN A 161 15.76 4.43 -10.57
C ASN A 161 14.32 4.91 -10.85
N GLY A 162 14.14 6.18 -11.20
CA GLY A 162 12.85 6.78 -11.51
C GLY A 162 12.46 6.63 -12.98
N GLU A 163 11.20 6.87 -13.26
CA GLU A 163 10.62 6.81 -14.63
C GLU A 163 10.81 8.11 -15.42
N GLN A 164 11.26 9.17 -14.77
CA GLN A 164 11.48 10.48 -15.38
C GLN A 164 12.96 10.88 -15.32
N GLN A 165 13.38 11.68 -16.30
CA GLN A 165 14.70 12.27 -16.29
C GLN A 165 14.94 13.09 -15.00
N ALA A 166 16.02 12.80 -14.30
CA ALA A 166 16.39 13.48 -13.06
C ALA A 166 17.54 14.48 -13.28
N ASN A 167 17.39 15.69 -12.72
CA ASN A 167 18.50 16.61 -12.54
C ASN A 167 18.99 16.48 -11.10
N VAL A 168 20.14 15.88 -10.92
CA VAL A 168 20.72 15.58 -9.61
C VAL A 168 21.79 16.61 -9.30
N GLN A 169 21.66 17.29 -8.16
CA GLN A 169 22.68 18.15 -7.62
C GLN A 169 23.39 17.42 -6.48
N LEU A 170 24.71 17.28 -6.60
CA LEU A 170 25.55 16.65 -5.59
C LEU A 170 26.22 17.74 -4.75
N GLU A 171 26.11 17.59 -3.44
CA GLU A 171 26.73 18.48 -2.46
C GLU A 171 27.51 17.65 -1.45
N MET A 172 28.71 18.17 -1.11
CA MET A 172 29.51 17.58 -0.04
C MET A 172 29.13 18.23 1.29
N THR A 173 28.82 17.39 2.27
CA THR A 173 28.68 17.85 3.66
C THR A 173 29.85 17.35 4.49
N SER A 174 30.54 18.23 5.18
CA SER A 174 31.58 17.85 6.13
C SER A 174 30.99 17.67 7.53
N ASP A 175 31.39 16.62 8.23
CA ASP A 175 31.11 16.49 9.65
C ASP A 175 31.95 17.47 10.48
N SER A 176 31.51 17.79 11.69
CA SER A 176 32.15 18.74 12.61
C SER A 176 33.57 18.34 13.00
N ASP A 177 33.96 17.11 12.77
CA ASP A 177 35.29 16.59 13.08
C ASP A 177 36.30 16.79 11.94
N CYS A 178 35.88 17.32 10.78
CA CYS A 178 36.75 17.76 9.71
C CYS A 178 37.14 19.23 9.98
N GLU A 179 38.33 19.46 10.52
CA GLU A 179 38.86 20.84 10.71
C GLU A 179 39.03 21.49 9.35
N SER A 180 38.26 22.55 9.11
CA SER A 180 38.05 23.19 7.80
C SER A 180 39.28 23.83 7.15
N ASP A 181 40.38 23.92 7.85
CA ASP A 181 41.61 24.60 7.37
C ASP A 181 42.62 23.62 6.74
N GLU A 182 42.43 22.31 6.91
CA GLU A 182 43.40 21.29 6.45
C GLU A 182 42.81 20.32 5.41
N LEU A 183 41.46 20.18 5.34
CA LEU A 183 40.79 19.27 4.41
C LEU A 183 39.75 20.03 3.58
N SER A 184 39.83 19.92 2.28
CA SER A 184 38.79 20.38 1.37
C SER A 184 38.30 19.22 0.53
N ALA A 185 36.99 19.11 0.35
CA ALA A 185 36.39 18.12 -0.52
C ALA A 185 35.60 18.80 -1.62
N THR A 186 35.67 18.23 -2.82
CA THR A 186 34.90 18.66 -4.00
C THR A 186 34.24 17.47 -4.62
N VAL A 187 33.11 17.68 -5.25
CA VAL A 187 32.43 16.67 -6.09
C VAL A 187 32.39 17.19 -7.53
N ASP A 188 32.82 16.36 -8.47
CA ASP A 188 32.84 16.67 -9.89
C ASP A 188 32.41 15.45 -10.71
N PRO A 189 31.35 15.56 -11.54
CA PRO A 189 30.52 16.76 -11.70
C PRO A 189 29.56 16.99 -10.51
N SER A 190 29.27 18.25 -10.21
CA SER A 190 28.34 18.65 -9.15
C SER A 190 26.87 18.63 -9.60
N VAL A 191 26.60 18.49 -10.89
CA VAL A 191 25.25 18.39 -11.47
C VAL A 191 25.27 17.33 -12.54
N LEU A 192 24.35 16.37 -12.40
CA LEU A 192 24.12 15.28 -13.34
C LEU A 192 22.71 15.36 -13.92
N GLN A 193 22.58 14.99 -15.17
CA GLN A 193 21.30 14.81 -15.84
C GLN A 193 21.19 13.34 -16.26
N LEU A 194 20.34 12.59 -15.57
CA LEU A 194 20.20 11.15 -15.73
C LEU A 194 18.87 10.83 -16.41
N GLU A 195 18.89 10.11 -17.50
CA GLU A 195 17.70 9.51 -18.09
C GLU A 195 17.15 8.40 -17.17
N PRO A 196 15.88 7.98 -17.34
CA PRO A 196 15.34 6.85 -16.59
C PRO A 196 16.23 5.60 -16.70
N GLU A 197 16.45 4.91 -15.59
CA GLU A 197 17.30 3.71 -15.51
C GLU A 197 18.76 3.93 -15.95
N ASP A 198 19.24 5.18 -15.94
CA ASP A 198 20.62 5.53 -16.30
C ASP A 198 21.51 5.61 -15.05
N GLN A 199 22.76 5.19 -15.21
CA GLN A 199 23.79 5.22 -14.18
C GLN A 199 25.00 6.02 -14.67
N GLN A 200 25.55 6.89 -13.85
CA GLN A 200 26.78 7.61 -14.10
C GLN A 200 27.72 7.53 -12.90
N GLU A 201 29.01 7.40 -13.20
CA GLU A 201 30.13 7.34 -12.27
C GLU A 201 30.87 8.69 -12.22
#